data_1e2de52f5be757959f485cecc7f8ce30
#
_entry.id   1e2de52f5be757959f485cecc7f8ce30
#
_cell.length_a   1.000
_cell.length_b   1.000
_cell.length_c   1.000
_cell.angle_alpha   90.00
_cell.angle_beta   90.00
_cell.angle_gamma   90.00
#
_symmetry.space_group_name_H-M   'P 1'
#
loop_
_entity.id
_entity.type
_entity.pdbx_description
1 polymer ?
#
loop_
_entity_poly.entity_id
_entity_poly.type
_entity_poly.pdbx_seq_one_letter_code
_entity_poly.pdbx_strand_id
1 'polypeptide(L)'
;MGILKNNKRSFDFVFLNRPHIAIKYIDFIRQNMYAKVIYYGHDLHYMRLQREYDLMGDEKTLYDFKYYRNLEYSLLYKADVSYYPSYKEVEEIKKVDDTLRVKAINAYMFDEKDIIHRDFSKTKDILFVGGFSHDPNVDAIRWLHESIMPRIKARNSEINLIVVGSNPTEEVINICNEGGYILKGFVSDDELLNLYNETRIVIAPLRYGAGIKGKIIEAMANGAAIITTNCGAEGIVDAPYFMKITDDAQDFAGQILKLYDNFEELKNLSIETQKVINRRFTMEAAWNIVKDDFE
;
A
#
# COMPACT_ATOMS: atom_id res chain seq x y z
N MET A 1 -32.86 -2.37 0.37
CA MET A 1 -33.67 -1.92 -0.80
C MET A 1 -34.92 -1.11 -0.42
N GLY A 2 -35.70 -1.49 0.60
CA GLY A 2 -36.95 -0.75 0.99
C GLY A 2 -36.73 0.70 1.39
N ILE A 3 -35.72 1.00 2.22
CA ILE A 3 -35.39 2.36 2.66
C ILE A 3 -35.03 3.28 1.50
N LEU A 4 -34.25 2.79 0.51
CA LEU A 4 -33.84 3.59 -0.65
C LEU A 4 -35.01 3.90 -1.60
N LYS A 5 -36.00 2.99 -1.73
CA LYS A 5 -37.15 3.20 -2.59
C LYS A 5 -38.05 4.37 -2.13
N ASN A 6 -38.14 4.57 -0.81
CA ASN A 6 -39.02 5.60 -0.22
C ASN A 6 -38.35 6.98 -0.13
N ASN A 7 -37.03 7.08 -0.40
CA ASN A 7 -36.22 8.30 -0.18
C ASN A 7 -35.47 8.76 -1.45
N LYS A 8 -36.13 8.72 -2.62
CA LYS A 8 -35.52 9.05 -3.93
C LYS A 8 -34.85 10.43 -4.02
N ARG A 9 -35.28 11.40 -3.21
CA ARG A 9 -34.79 12.79 -3.19
C ARG A 9 -34.14 13.19 -1.86
N SER A 10 -33.90 12.22 -0.97
CA SER A 10 -33.41 12.53 0.38
C SER A 10 -31.89 12.49 0.50
N PHE A 11 -31.20 12.16 -0.59
CA PHE A 11 -29.75 12.08 -0.61
C PHE A 11 -29.21 12.86 -1.80
N ASP A 12 -28.29 13.77 -1.55
CA ASP A 12 -27.55 14.50 -2.59
C ASP A 12 -26.43 13.65 -3.16
N PHE A 13 -25.83 12.77 -2.34
CA PHE A 13 -24.73 11.90 -2.69
C PHE A 13 -24.96 10.46 -2.26
N VAL A 14 -24.48 9.52 -3.07
CA VAL A 14 -24.35 8.10 -2.73
C VAL A 14 -22.91 7.68 -2.92
N PHE A 15 -22.27 7.22 -1.85
CA PHE A 15 -20.90 6.76 -1.86
C PHE A 15 -20.87 5.23 -1.95
N LEU A 16 -20.31 4.70 -3.03
CA LEU A 16 -20.18 3.27 -3.28
C LEU A 16 -18.73 2.83 -3.14
N ASN A 17 -18.55 1.73 -2.45
CA ASN A 17 -17.24 1.19 -2.07
C ASN A 17 -17.06 -0.21 -2.63
N ARG A 18 -15.88 -0.52 -3.09
CA ARG A 18 -15.43 -1.84 -3.56
C ARG A 18 -16.25 -2.40 -4.74
N PRO A 19 -15.62 -2.94 -5.79
CA PRO A 19 -16.32 -3.29 -7.03
C PRO A 19 -17.41 -4.35 -6.82
N HIS A 20 -17.14 -5.42 -6.07
CA HIS A 20 -18.09 -6.51 -5.82
C HIS A 20 -19.30 -6.12 -4.96
N ILE A 21 -19.24 -5.00 -4.24
CA ILE A 21 -20.36 -4.41 -3.51
C ILE A 21 -21.08 -3.39 -4.39
N ALA A 22 -20.33 -2.44 -4.97
CA ALA A 22 -20.88 -1.35 -5.76
C ALA A 22 -21.75 -1.83 -6.92
N ILE A 23 -21.34 -2.88 -7.63
CA ILE A 23 -22.07 -3.45 -8.76
C ILE A 23 -23.47 -3.93 -8.40
N LYS A 24 -23.71 -4.34 -7.16
CA LYS A 24 -25.04 -4.81 -6.70
C LYS A 24 -26.05 -3.69 -6.55
N TYR A 25 -25.61 -2.44 -6.43
CA TYR A 25 -26.45 -1.31 -6.09
C TYR A 25 -26.49 -0.21 -7.15
N ILE A 26 -25.45 -0.05 -7.95
CA ILE A 26 -25.29 1.11 -8.84
C ILE A 26 -26.44 1.24 -9.85
N ASP A 27 -26.89 0.15 -10.45
CA ASP A 27 -27.99 0.18 -11.42
C ASP A 27 -29.30 0.57 -10.77
N PHE A 28 -29.57 0.06 -9.56
CA PHE A 28 -30.76 0.46 -8.80
C PHE A 28 -30.71 1.95 -8.45
N ILE A 29 -29.58 2.47 -8.01
CA ILE A 29 -29.40 3.89 -7.65
C ILE A 29 -29.61 4.75 -8.88
N ARG A 30 -28.97 4.45 -10.00
CA ARG A 30 -29.11 5.19 -11.25
C ARG A 30 -30.54 5.26 -11.78
N GLN A 31 -31.31 4.18 -11.62
CA GLN A 31 -32.70 4.11 -12.09
C GLN A 31 -33.71 4.80 -11.14
N ASN A 32 -33.38 4.91 -9.85
CA ASN A 32 -34.34 5.26 -8.83
C ASN A 32 -34.01 6.52 -8.01
N MET A 33 -32.78 7.07 -8.12
CA MET A 33 -32.33 8.19 -7.29
C MET A 33 -31.75 9.32 -8.15
N TYR A 34 -31.85 10.55 -7.65
CA TYR A 34 -31.23 11.74 -8.27
C TYR A 34 -29.87 12.10 -7.69
N ALA A 35 -29.39 11.28 -6.75
CA ALA A 35 -28.13 11.50 -6.06
C ALA A 35 -26.93 11.38 -7.00
N LYS A 36 -25.93 12.21 -6.78
CA LYS A 36 -24.61 12.08 -7.41
C LYS A 36 -23.92 10.80 -6.89
N VAL A 37 -23.49 9.94 -7.78
CA VAL A 37 -22.86 8.66 -7.44
C VAL A 37 -21.35 8.82 -7.43
N ILE A 38 -20.78 8.62 -6.26
CA ILE A 38 -19.34 8.64 -6.02
C ILE A 38 -18.89 7.18 -5.84
N TYR A 39 -17.90 6.75 -6.60
CA TYR A 39 -17.32 5.41 -6.48
C TYR A 39 -15.89 5.47 -5.96
N TYR A 40 -15.57 4.66 -4.93
CA TYR A 40 -14.23 4.50 -4.41
C TYR A 40 -13.73 3.08 -4.63
N GLY A 41 -12.72 2.92 -5.50
CA GLY A 41 -12.24 1.62 -5.97
C GLY A 41 -11.36 0.86 -4.98
N HIS A 42 -10.67 1.52 -4.06
CA HIS A 42 -9.63 1.03 -3.14
C HIS A 42 -8.33 0.60 -3.83
N ASP A 43 -8.40 -0.20 -4.86
CA ASP A 43 -7.34 -0.60 -5.77
C ASP A 43 -7.95 -1.00 -7.13
N LEU A 44 -7.16 -0.98 -8.18
CA LEU A 44 -7.52 -1.59 -9.46
C LEU A 44 -7.24 -3.08 -9.40
N HIS A 45 -8.27 -3.87 -9.06
CA HIS A 45 -8.16 -5.32 -8.92
C HIS A 45 -7.61 -5.98 -10.20
N TYR A 46 -8.08 -5.54 -11.38
CA TYR A 46 -7.60 -6.11 -12.63
C TYR A 46 -6.10 -5.87 -12.85
N MET A 47 -5.58 -4.72 -12.42
CA MET A 47 -4.16 -4.39 -12.59
C MET A 47 -3.27 -5.26 -11.69
N ARG A 48 -3.73 -5.54 -10.46
CA ARG A 48 -3.06 -6.46 -9.54
C ARG A 48 -3.07 -7.89 -10.10
N LEU A 49 -4.23 -8.36 -10.57
CA LEU A 49 -4.39 -9.71 -11.14
C LEU A 49 -3.60 -9.88 -12.43
N GLN A 50 -3.49 -8.84 -13.26
CA GLN A 50 -2.64 -8.89 -14.46
C GLN A 50 -1.16 -9.12 -14.09
N ARG A 51 -0.64 -8.36 -13.11
CA ARG A 51 0.75 -8.50 -12.64
C ARG A 51 1.01 -9.85 -11.99
N GLU A 52 0.04 -10.35 -11.24
CA GLU A 52 0.09 -11.70 -10.67
C GLU A 52 0.13 -12.77 -11.76
N TYR A 53 -0.71 -12.62 -12.79
CA TYR A 53 -0.68 -13.50 -13.97
C TYR A 53 0.65 -13.44 -14.73
N ASP A 54 1.19 -12.24 -14.94
CA ASP A 54 2.48 -12.04 -15.62
C ASP A 54 3.63 -12.70 -14.85
N LEU A 55 3.51 -12.83 -13.54
CA LEU A 55 4.50 -13.48 -12.67
C LEU A 55 4.30 -14.99 -12.55
N MET A 56 3.06 -15.45 -12.39
CA MET A 56 2.71 -16.85 -12.04
C MET A 56 2.22 -17.68 -13.23
N GLY A 57 1.57 -17.05 -14.24
CA GLY A 57 1.12 -17.67 -15.47
C GLY A 57 -0.12 -18.58 -15.34
N ASP A 58 -0.89 -18.50 -14.26
CA ASP A 58 -2.02 -19.41 -14.04
C ASP A 58 -3.33 -18.92 -14.72
N GLU A 59 -4.10 -19.89 -15.29
CA GLU A 59 -5.32 -19.61 -16.05
C GLU A 59 -6.46 -19.02 -15.19
N LYS A 60 -6.51 -19.34 -13.91
CA LYS A 60 -7.54 -18.80 -13.00
C LYS A 60 -7.33 -17.31 -12.80
N THR A 61 -6.10 -16.89 -12.56
CA THR A 61 -5.75 -15.46 -12.42
C THR A 61 -6.06 -14.69 -13.71
N LEU A 62 -5.84 -15.29 -14.90
CA LEU A 62 -6.23 -14.68 -16.17
C LEU A 62 -7.75 -14.49 -16.30
N TYR A 63 -8.54 -15.49 -15.86
CA TYR A 63 -10.00 -15.37 -15.85
C TYR A 63 -10.46 -14.25 -14.91
N ASP A 64 -9.93 -14.23 -13.68
CA ASP A 64 -10.26 -13.23 -12.67
C ASP A 64 -9.86 -11.82 -13.15
N PHE A 65 -8.70 -11.66 -13.79
CA PHE A 65 -8.28 -10.41 -14.44
C PHE A 65 -9.34 -9.87 -15.41
N LYS A 66 -9.80 -10.71 -16.35
CA LYS A 66 -10.80 -10.30 -17.35
C LYS A 66 -12.14 -9.95 -16.70
N TYR A 67 -12.55 -10.72 -15.70
CA TYR A 67 -13.79 -10.46 -14.96
C TYR A 67 -13.73 -9.11 -14.23
N TYR A 68 -12.69 -8.86 -13.44
CA TYR A 68 -12.57 -7.61 -12.69
C TYR A 68 -12.38 -6.40 -13.59
N ARG A 69 -11.68 -6.53 -14.71
CA ARG A 69 -11.55 -5.44 -15.66
C ARG A 69 -12.92 -4.99 -16.20
N ASN A 70 -13.76 -5.92 -16.62
CA ASN A 70 -15.10 -5.59 -17.08
C ASN A 70 -15.99 -5.00 -15.97
N LEU A 71 -15.90 -5.55 -14.77
CA LEU A 71 -16.65 -5.10 -13.60
C LEU A 71 -16.29 -3.65 -13.24
N GLU A 72 -15.00 -3.36 -13.13
CA GLU A 72 -14.51 -2.04 -12.72
C GLU A 72 -14.84 -0.97 -13.77
N TYR A 73 -14.63 -1.23 -15.06
CA TYR A 73 -15.04 -0.28 -16.09
C TYR A 73 -16.57 -0.06 -16.15
N SER A 74 -17.37 -1.11 -15.90
CA SER A 74 -18.82 -0.94 -15.76
C SER A 74 -19.20 0.03 -14.65
N LEU A 75 -18.48 0.04 -13.53
CA LEU A 75 -18.70 0.97 -12.42
C LEU A 75 -18.21 2.38 -12.76
N LEU A 76 -17.03 2.51 -13.37
CA LEU A 76 -16.45 3.79 -13.79
C LEU A 76 -17.38 4.56 -14.73
N TYR A 77 -17.98 3.88 -15.72
CA TYR A 77 -18.94 4.49 -16.64
C TYR A 77 -20.27 4.87 -16.01
N LYS A 78 -20.62 4.25 -14.88
CA LYS A 78 -21.88 4.51 -14.18
C LYS A 78 -21.75 5.51 -13.01
N ALA A 79 -20.55 5.78 -12.53
CA ALA A 79 -20.30 6.76 -11.48
C ALA A 79 -20.20 8.18 -12.07
N ASP A 80 -20.60 9.20 -11.29
CA ASP A 80 -20.39 10.61 -11.67
C ASP A 80 -18.96 11.05 -11.46
N VAL A 81 -18.30 10.49 -10.44
CA VAL A 81 -16.87 10.64 -10.16
C VAL A 81 -16.37 9.39 -9.45
N SER A 82 -15.15 9.00 -9.75
CA SER A 82 -14.50 7.86 -9.13
C SER A 82 -13.18 8.26 -8.47
N TYR A 83 -12.86 7.64 -7.34
CA TYR A 83 -11.63 7.87 -6.63
C TYR A 83 -10.83 6.57 -6.51
N TYR A 84 -9.52 6.69 -6.70
CA TYR A 84 -8.55 5.63 -6.48
C TYR A 84 -7.39 6.13 -5.62
N PRO A 85 -6.71 5.26 -4.86
CA PRO A 85 -5.67 5.69 -3.93
C PRO A 85 -4.45 6.32 -4.59
N SER A 86 -4.14 5.97 -5.86
CA SER A 86 -2.91 6.41 -6.50
C SER A 86 -3.10 7.03 -7.89
N TYR A 87 -2.18 7.94 -8.25
CA TYR A 87 -2.12 8.50 -9.61
C TYR A 87 -1.86 7.45 -10.69
N LYS A 88 -1.15 6.37 -10.36
CA LYS A 88 -0.89 5.26 -11.29
C LYS A 88 -2.17 4.57 -11.75
N GLU A 89 -3.09 4.36 -10.84
CA GLU A 89 -4.40 3.78 -11.15
C GLU A 89 -5.25 4.73 -12.00
N VAL A 90 -5.23 6.02 -11.67
CA VAL A 90 -5.91 7.05 -12.46
C VAL A 90 -5.33 7.15 -13.88
N GLU A 91 -4.00 7.15 -14.02
CA GLU A 91 -3.32 7.12 -15.33
C GLU A 91 -3.71 5.89 -16.15
N GLU A 92 -3.76 4.71 -15.52
CA GLU A 92 -4.13 3.47 -16.19
C GLU A 92 -5.57 3.48 -16.70
N ILE A 93 -6.50 4.00 -15.90
CA ILE A 93 -7.89 4.17 -16.30
C ILE A 93 -7.98 5.15 -17.49
N LYS A 94 -7.30 6.29 -17.41
CA LYS A 94 -7.35 7.33 -18.44
C LYS A 94 -6.66 6.96 -19.74
N LYS A 95 -5.75 5.99 -19.76
CA LYS A 95 -5.22 5.41 -21.01
C LYS A 95 -6.30 4.71 -21.82
N VAL A 96 -7.35 4.18 -21.19
CA VAL A 96 -8.45 3.50 -21.86
C VAL A 96 -9.54 4.49 -22.25
N ASP A 97 -9.89 5.41 -21.35
CA ASP A 97 -10.87 6.47 -21.60
C ASP A 97 -10.55 7.70 -20.73
N ASP A 98 -10.07 8.77 -21.36
CA ASP A 98 -9.67 10.01 -20.71
C ASP A 98 -10.85 10.91 -20.31
N THR A 99 -12.05 10.63 -20.80
CA THR A 99 -13.29 11.34 -20.46
C THR A 99 -13.83 10.97 -19.08
N LEU A 100 -13.38 9.84 -18.51
CA LEU A 100 -13.81 9.40 -17.18
C LEU A 100 -13.36 10.36 -16.10
N ARG A 101 -14.29 10.77 -15.24
CA ARG A 101 -14.01 11.63 -14.08
C ARG A 101 -13.40 10.79 -12.94
N VAL A 102 -12.09 10.61 -13.01
CA VAL A 102 -11.34 9.84 -12.01
C VAL A 102 -10.25 10.72 -11.40
N LYS A 103 -10.17 10.71 -10.06
CA LYS A 103 -9.16 11.45 -9.29
C LYS A 103 -8.41 10.51 -8.34
N ALA A 104 -7.15 10.84 -8.09
CA ALA A 104 -6.38 10.16 -7.06
C ALA A 104 -6.65 10.82 -5.70
N ILE A 105 -7.07 10.03 -4.71
CA ILE A 105 -7.23 10.47 -3.33
C ILE A 105 -6.57 9.46 -2.39
N ASN A 106 -5.73 9.94 -1.49
CA ASN A 106 -5.07 9.07 -0.52
C ASN A 106 -6.09 8.40 0.41
N ALA A 107 -5.97 7.07 0.57
CA ALA A 107 -6.78 6.29 1.50
C ALA A 107 -6.34 6.47 2.97
N TYR A 108 -5.13 6.99 3.18
CA TYR A 108 -4.51 7.15 4.49
C TYR A 108 -4.40 8.64 4.79
N MET A 109 -4.91 9.04 5.95
CA MET A 109 -4.91 10.42 6.41
C MET A 109 -4.41 10.46 7.84
N PHE A 110 -3.45 11.34 8.08
CA PHE A 110 -2.86 11.56 9.40
C PHE A 110 -3.09 13.00 9.81
N ASP A 111 -3.11 13.24 11.10
CA ASP A 111 -2.98 14.58 11.62
C ASP A 111 -1.57 15.10 11.34
N GLU A 112 -1.47 16.39 11.07
CA GLU A 112 -0.16 17.05 10.96
C GLU A 112 0.57 16.94 12.30
N LYS A 113 1.84 16.54 12.26
CA LYS A 113 2.68 16.31 13.44
C LYS A 113 4.02 16.98 13.28
N ASP A 114 4.60 17.34 14.42
CA ASP A 114 6.01 17.75 14.45
C ASP A 114 6.92 16.62 13.96
N ILE A 115 8.00 17.01 13.31
CA ILE A 115 8.99 16.06 12.79
C ILE A 115 9.71 15.37 13.95
N ILE A 116 9.60 14.06 14.01
CA ILE A 116 10.28 13.23 15.00
C ILE A 116 11.75 13.08 14.59
N HIS A 117 12.66 13.59 15.39
CA HIS A 117 14.10 13.43 15.20
C HIS A 117 14.59 12.15 15.87
N ARG A 118 14.71 11.08 15.10
CA ARG A 118 15.13 9.75 15.59
C ARG A 118 16.65 9.68 15.80
N ASP A 119 17.05 9.04 16.90
CA ASP A 119 18.44 8.69 17.17
C ASP A 119 18.74 7.27 16.67
N PHE A 120 19.17 7.17 15.43
CA PHE A 120 19.44 5.88 14.79
C PHE A 120 20.63 5.12 15.40
N SER A 121 21.48 5.75 16.23
CA SER A 121 22.54 5.05 16.95
C SER A 121 22.02 4.05 18.00
N LYS A 122 20.78 4.26 18.47
CA LYS A 122 20.09 3.41 19.45
C LYS A 122 19.19 2.36 18.81
N THR A 123 19.01 2.39 17.50
CA THR A 123 18.18 1.43 16.78
C THR A 123 19.00 0.26 16.24
N LYS A 124 18.35 -0.87 15.99
CA LYS A 124 18.95 -2.06 15.39
C LYS A 124 17.93 -2.82 14.56
N ASP A 125 18.39 -3.85 13.86
CA ASP A 125 17.55 -4.79 13.12
C ASP A 125 16.75 -4.15 11.95
N ILE A 126 16.10 -4.98 11.19
CA ILE A 126 15.21 -4.57 10.09
C ILE A 126 13.82 -5.12 10.34
N LEU A 127 12.79 -4.34 9.96
CA LEU A 127 11.39 -4.66 10.22
C LEU A 127 10.63 -4.88 8.91
N PHE A 128 9.90 -5.98 8.84
CA PHE A 128 8.85 -6.22 7.84
C PHE A 128 7.48 -6.21 8.52
N VAL A 129 6.51 -5.48 7.95
CA VAL A 129 5.12 -5.43 8.42
C VAL A 129 4.17 -5.87 7.31
N GLY A 130 3.25 -6.84 7.59
CA GLY A 130 2.25 -7.21 6.60
C GLY A 130 1.40 -8.41 6.99
N GLY A 131 0.07 -8.31 6.89
CA GLY A 131 -0.85 -9.42 7.12
C GLY A 131 -0.70 -10.53 6.08
N PHE A 132 -0.64 -11.79 6.51
CA PHE A 132 -0.33 -12.95 5.67
C PHE A 132 -1.55 -13.62 5.03
N SER A 133 -2.74 -13.06 5.22
CA SER A 133 -3.89 -13.34 4.37
C SER A 133 -3.77 -12.73 2.97
N HIS A 134 -2.70 -11.97 2.71
CA HIS A 134 -2.41 -11.31 1.45
C HIS A 134 -1.14 -11.90 0.83
N ASP A 135 -1.30 -12.65 -0.26
CA ASP A 135 -0.25 -13.43 -0.92
C ASP A 135 1.03 -12.65 -1.24
N PRO A 136 0.98 -11.37 -1.69
CA PRO A 136 2.20 -10.58 -1.88
C PRO A 136 3.09 -10.46 -0.64
N ASN A 137 2.55 -10.56 0.57
CA ASN A 137 3.34 -10.52 1.80
C ASN A 137 4.04 -11.86 2.07
N VAL A 138 3.39 -12.98 1.75
CA VAL A 138 3.99 -14.32 1.84
C VAL A 138 5.13 -14.43 0.84
N ASP A 139 4.91 -14.00 -0.40
CA ASP A 139 5.90 -13.95 -1.45
C ASP A 139 7.11 -13.07 -1.07
N ALA A 140 6.87 -11.93 -0.44
CA ALA A 140 7.94 -11.04 0.03
C ALA A 140 8.84 -11.72 1.07
N ILE A 141 8.26 -12.46 2.02
CA ILE A 141 9.02 -13.21 3.03
C ILE A 141 9.83 -14.35 2.37
N ARG A 142 9.25 -15.03 1.39
CA ARG A 142 9.96 -16.07 0.62
C ARG A 142 11.19 -15.46 -0.10
N TRP A 143 11.00 -14.36 -0.81
CA TRP A 143 12.07 -13.67 -1.52
C TRP A 143 13.16 -13.12 -0.58
N LEU A 144 12.75 -12.58 0.58
CA LEU A 144 13.70 -12.20 1.65
C LEU A 144 14.57 -13.38 2.07
N HIS A 145 13.96 -14.51 2.36
CA HIS A 145 14.65 -15.70 2.86
C HIS A 145 15.59 -16.30 1.82
N GLU A 146 15.11 -16.49 0.60
CA GLU A 146 15.86 -17.18 -0.46
C GLU A 146 16.97 -16.32 -1.06
N SER A 147 16.75 -15.00 -1.15
CA SER A 147 17.59 -14.17 -2.00
C SER A 147 18.27 -12.99 -1.29
N ILE A 148 17.63 -12.38 -0.30
CA ILE A 148 18.14 -11.13 0.30
C ILE A 148 18.87 -11.40 1.61
N MET A 149 18.23 -12.07 2.57
CA MET A 149 18.81 -12.31 3.91
C MET A 149 20.12 -13.11 3.89
N PRO A 150 20.33 -14.13 3.03
CA PRO A 150 21.61 -14.82 2.97
C PRO A 150 22.77 -13.87 2.61
N ARG A 151 22.52 -12.88 1.73
CA ARG A 151 23.52 -11.88 1.34
C ARG A 151 23.84 -10.90 2.48
N ILE A 152 22.82 -10.53 3.26
CA ILE A 152 23.00 -9.67 4.44
C ILE A 152 23.79 -10.43 5.50
N LYS A 153 23.35 -11.64 5.87
CA LYS A 153 23.97 -12.45 6.94
C LYS A 153 25.42 -12.83 6.63
N ALA A 154 25.75 -13.00 5.35
CA ALA A 154 27.15 -13.26 4.92
C ALA A 154 28.10 -12.07 5.18
N ARG A 155 27.59 -10.85 5.29
CA ARG A 155 28.37 -9.62 5.51
C ARG A 155 28.23 -9.07 6.93
N ASN A 156 27.04 -9.19 7.51
CA ASN A 156 26.74 -8.76 8.87
C ASN A 156 25.73 -9.71 9.50
N SER A 157 26.21 -10.65 10.30
CA SER A 157 25.38 -11.66 10.98
C SER A 157 24.52 -11.08 12.11
N GLU A 158 24.84 -9.89 12.60
CA GLU A 158 24.15 -9.25 13.71
C GLU A 158 22.80 -8.62 13.32
N ILE A 159 22.59 -8.34 12.02
CA ILE A 159 21.32 -7.76 11.56
C ILE A 159 20.22 -8.83 11.60
N ASN A 160 19.23 -8.68 12.45
CA ASN A 160 18.06 -9.58 12.49
C ASN A 160 16.89 -9.02 11.69
N LEU A 161 16.03 -9.93 11.24
CA LEU A 161 14.75 -9.62 10.61
C LEU A 161 13.63 -9.84 11.64
N ILE A 162 12.87 -8.77 11.91
CA ILE A 162 11.64 -8.84 12.68
C ILE A 162 10.48 -8.85 11.71
N VAL A 163 9.59 -9.83 11.86
CA VAL A 163 8.42 -10.06 11.00
C VAL A 163 7.16 -9.86 11.82
N VAL A 164 6.34 -8.88 11.43
CA VAL A 164 5.08 -8.55 12.09
C VAL A 164 3.93 -8.72 11.11
N GLY A 165 2.86 -9.37 11.53
CA GLY A 165 1.63 -9.47 10.74
C GLY A 165 0.67 -10.53 11.24
N SER A 166 -0.62 -10.28 11.00
CA SER A 166 -1.69 -11.22 11.35
C SER A 166 -1.70 -12.45 10.44
N ASN A 167 -2.24 -13.56 10.94
CA ASN A 167 -2.50 -14.80 10.21
C ASN A 167 -1.27 -15.35 9.44
N PRO A 168 -0.11 -15.55 10.11
CA PRO A 168 1.04 -16.14 9.46
C PRO A 168 0.67 -17.55 8.93
N THR A 169 0.99 -17.79 7.66
CA THR A 169 0.81 -19.12 7.04
C THR A 169 1.85 -20.11 7.58
N GLU A 170 1.60 -21.39 7.42
CA GLU A 170 2.56 -22.45 7.78
C GLU A 170 3.93 -22.21 7.08
N GLU A 171 3.89 -21.79 5.81
CA GLU A 171 5.07 -21.44 5.05
C GLU A 171 5.87 -20.31 5.71
N VAL A 172 5.21 -19.21 6.09
CA VAL A 172 5.86 -18.05 6.76
C VAL A 172 6.46 -18.47 8.10
N ILE A 173 5.76 -19.30 8.88
CA ILE A 173 6.27 -19.81 10.15
C ILE A 173 7.54 -20.65 9.92
N ASN A 174 7.52 -21.56 8.94
CA ASN A 174 8.65 -22.41 8.63
C ASN A 174 9.86 -21.57 8.15
N ILE A 175 9.65 -20.63 7.23
CA ILE A 175 10.68 -19.71 6.76
C ILE A 175 11.30 -18.91 7.93
N CYS A 176 10.49 -18.40 8.84
CA CYS A 176 11.00 -17.64 9.98
C CYS A 176 11.83 -18.51 10.92
N ASN A 177 11.41 -19.75 11.15
CA ASN A 177 12.16 -20.71 11.97
C ASN A 177 13.49 -21.09 11.32
N GLU A 178 13.50 -21.42 10.04
CA GLU A 178 14.70 -21.81 9.26
C GLU A 178 15.72 -20.65 9.19
N GLY A 179 15.21 -19.43 8.95
CA GLY A 179 16.05 -18.23 8.85
C GLY A 179 16.48 -17.64 10.18
N GLY A 180 15.94 -18.13 11.32
CA GLY A 180 16.15 -17.55 12.63
C GLY A 180 15.58 -16.13 12.76
N TYR A 181 14.46 -15.82 12.05
CA TYR A 181 13.82 -14.52 12.08
C TYR A 181 12.85 -14.41 13.26
N ILE A 182 12.65 -13.19 13.75
CA ILE A 182 11.79 -12.94 14.91
C ILE A 182 10.35 -12.73 14.43
N LEU A 183 9.56 -13.81 14.40
CA LEU A 183 8.12 -13.73 14.06
C LEU A 183 7.32 -13.30 15.29
N LYS A 184 6.74 -12.09 15.24
CA LYS A 184 5.89 -11.52 16.29
C LYS A 184 4.41 -11.87 16.12
N GLY A 185 3.97 -12.21 14.91
CA GLY A 185 2.56 -12.37 14.60
C GLY A 185 1.82 -11.02 14.64
N PHE A 186 0.56 -11.04 15.07
CA PHE A 186 -0.21 -9.82 15.32
C PHE A 186 0.29 -9.12 16.58
N VAL A 187 0.49 -7.81 16.49
CA VAL A 187 0.89 -6.93 17.61
C VAL A 187 -0.13 -5.80 17.76
N SER A 188 -0.20 -5.19 18.95
CA SER A 188 -0.99 -3.97 19.17
C SER A 188 -0.38 -2.77 18.44
N ASP A 189 -1.17 -1.71 18.27
CA ASP A 189 -0.69 -0.46 17.66
C ASP A 189 0.46 0.16 18.46
N ASP A 190 0.41 0.10 19.81
CA ASP A 190 1.49 0.58 20.68
C ASP A 190 2.77 -0.26 20.51
N GLU A 191 2.65 -1.57 20.41
CA GLU A 191 3.80 -2.45 20.16
C GLU A 191 4.40 -2.21 18.77
N LEU A 192 3.56 -2.01 17.76
CA LEU A 192 4.01 -1.69 16.41
C LEU A 192 4.73 -0.34 16.36
N LEU A 193 4.21 0.67 17.06
CA LEU A 193 4.87 1.97 17.22
C LEU A 193 6.24 1.83 17.88
N ASN A 194 6.35 1.02 18.94
CA ASN A 194 7.63 0.74 19.59
C ASN A 194 8.61 0.05 18.63
N LEU A 195 8.13 -0.93 17.84
CA LEU A 195 8.96 -1.59 16.83
C LEU A 195 9.44 -0.62 15.75
N TYR A 196 8.60 0.31 15.26
CA TYR A 196 9.06 1.37 14.37
C TYR A 196 10.17 2.23 15.02
N ASN A 197 10.07 2.52 16.31
CA ASN A 197 11.07 3.35 17.02
C ASN A 197 12.38 2.60 17.30
N GLU A 198 12.33 1.30 17.52
CA GLU A 198 13.48 0.47 17.90
C GLU A 198 14.24 -0.07 16.68
N THR A 199 13.56 -0.24 15.54
CA THR A 199 14.17 -0.79 14.33
C THR A 199 14.88 0.28 13.51
N ARG A 200 15.96 -0.12 12.83
CA ARG A 200 16.81 0.79 12.06
C ARG A 200 16.26 1.07 10.68
N ILE A 201 15.78 0.04 9.99
CA ILE A 201 15.27 0.11 8.62
C ILE A 201 13.96 -0.67 8.54
N VAL A 202 12.96 -0.10 7.87
CA VAL A 202 11.74 -0.82 7.49
C VAL A 202 11.88 -1.27 6.04
N ILE A 203 11.53 -2.53 5.78
CA ILE A 203 11.62 -3.12 4.44
C ILE A 203 10.26 -3.60 3.94
N ALA A 204 10.00 -3.39 2.64
CA ALA A 204 8.81 -3.90 1.99
C ALA A 204 9.14 -4.43 0.57
N PRO A 205 9.76 -5.62 0.47
CA PRO A 205 10.23 -6.19 -0.79
C PRO A 205 9.09 -6.87 -1.56
N LEU A 206 8.08 -6.11 -1.96
CA LEU A 206 6.92 -6.61 -2.68
C LEU A 206 7.22 -6.75 -4.16
N ARG A 207 7.08 -7.96 -4.72
CA ARG A 207 7.31 -8.20 -6.16
C ARG A 207 6.06 -7.94 -7.02
N TYR A 208 4.88 -8.03 -6.44
CA TYR A 208 3.61 -7.73 -7.10
C TYR A 208 2.59 -7.13 -6.14
N GLY A 209 1.53 -6.55 -6.70
CA GLY A 209 0.46 -5.85 -5.99
C GLY A 209 -0.01 -4.64 -6.79
N ALA A 210 -1.04 -3.96 -6.33
CA ALA A 210 -1.54 -2.71 -6.91
C ALA A 210 -1.83 -1.67 -5.82
N GLY A 211 -1.90 -0.41 -6.21
CA GLY A 211 -2.24 0.70 -5.33
C GLY A 211 -1.17 1.07 -4.31
N ILE A 212 -1.46 2.10 -3.52
CA ILE A 212 -0.59 2.55 -2.43
C ILE A 212 -0.55 1.52 -1.31
N LYS A 213 0.64 1.21 -0.83
CA LYS A 213 0.87 0.22 0.23
C LYS A 213 0.77 0.89 1.61
N GLY A 214 -0.33 0.64 2.33
CA GLY A 214 -0.60 1.22 3.66
C GLY A 214 0.55 1.07 4.65
N LYS A 215 1.19 -0.09 4.67
CA LYS A 215 2.37 -0.36 5.52
C LYS A 215 3.55 0.59 5.27
N ILE A 216 3.74 1.05 4.03
CA ILE A 216 4.79 2.02 3.70
C ILE A 216 4.39 3.40 4.19
N ILE A 217 3.13 3.81 3.96
CA ILE A 217 2.63 5.09 4.43
C ILE A 217 2.67 5.16 5.96
N GLU A 218 2.31 4.08 6.64
CA GLU A 218 2.40 3.98 8.11
C GLU A 218 3.85 4.08 8.59
N ALA A 219 4.77 3.36 7.95
CA ALA A 219 6.20 3.46 8.26
C ALA A 219 6.74 4.89 8.03
N MET A 220 6.32 5.57 6.94
CA MET A 220 6.65 6.98 6.67
C MET A 220 6.13 7.90 7.78
N ALA A 221 4.87 7.71 8.22
CA ALA A 221 4.25 8.52 9.28
C ALA A 221 4.96 8.35 10.64
N ASN A 222 5.62 7.21 10.85
CA ASN A 222 6.43 6.92 12.02
C ASN A 222 7.92 7.26 11.83
N GLY A 223 8.28 7.97 10.76
CA GLY A 223 9.65 8.41 10.51
C GLY A 223 10.64 7.26 10.29
N ALA A 224 10.20 6.15 9.72
CA ALA A 224 11.09 5.05 9.38
C ALA A 224 11.95 5.39 8.14
N ALA A 225 13.20 4.93 8.13
CA ALA A 225 13.97 4.83 6.88
C ALA A 225 13.53 3.57 6.13
N ILE A 226 13.18 3.70 4.85
CA ILE A 226 12.47 2.65 4.11
C ILE A 226 13.31 2.18 2.92
N ILE A 227 13.38 0.85 2.74
CA ILE A 227 13.85 0.21 1.51
C ILE A 227 12.73 -0.66 0.95
N THR A 228 12.42 -0.47 -0.33
CA THR A 228 11.31 -1.16 -0.97
C THR A 228 11.59 -1.44 -2.46
N THR A 229 10.63 -2.03 -3.15
CA THR A 229 10.62 -2.27 -4.60
C THR A 229 9.84 -1.18 -5.34
N ASN A 230 9.91 -1.16 -6.67
CA ASN A 230 9.03 -0.33 -7.49
C ASN A 230 7.54 -0.63 -7.22
N CYS A 231 7.19 -1.90 -7.01
CA CYS A 231 5.84 -2.29 -6.61
C CYS A 231 5.47 -1.72 -5.23
N GLY A 232 6.36 -1.76 -4.25
CA GLY A 232 6.13 -1.22 -2.92
C GLY A 232 5.97 0.31 -2.91
N ALA A 233 6.78 1.03 -3.69
CA ALA A 233 6.74 2.49 -3.81
C ALA A 233 5.62 3.01 -4.71
N GLU A 234 4.84 2.11 -5.32
CA GLU A 234 3.83 2.49 -6.29
C GLU A 234 2.81 3.50 -5.75
N GLY A 235 2.57 4.54 -6.54
CA GLY A 235 1.61 5.61 -6.21
C GLY A 235 2.15 6.66 -5.21
N ILE A 236 3.35 6.47 -4.68
CA ILE A 236 4.01 7.45 -3.81
C ILE A 236 4.88 8.36 -4.69
N VAL A 237 4.40 9.57 -4.91
CA VAL A 237 5.08 10.58 -5.76
C VAL A 237 6.40 10.99 -5.12
N ASP A 238 7.45 11.09 -5.93
CA ASP A 238 8.81 11.48 -5.51
C ASP A 238 9.49 10.48 -4.55
N ALA A 239 9.00 9.23 -4.45
CA ALA A 239 9.51 8.21 -3.55
C ALA A 239 11.05 8.04 -3.55
N PRO A 240 11.77 8.09 -4.69
CA PRO A 240 13.23 7.93 -4.70
C PRO A 240 14.01 8.99 -3.92
N TYR A 241 13.39 10.14 -3.60
CA TYR A 241 14.04 11.20 -2.82
C TYR A 241 14.08 10.92 -1.31
N PHE A 242 13.21 10.03 -0.82
CA PHE A 242 13.07 9.78 0.62
C PHE A 242 12.93 8.29 0.99
N MET A 243 13.10 7.39 0.04
CA MET A 243 13.26 5.95 0.29
C MET A 243 14.19 5.31 -0.75
N LYS A 244 14.76 4.16 -0.43
CA LYS A 244 15.56 3.38 -1.39
C LYS A 244 14.65 2.41 -2.12
N ILE A 245 14.80 2.34 -3.46
CA ILE A 245 13.93 1.53 -4.32
C ILE A 245 14.78 0.69 -5.25
N THR A 246 14.56 -0.63 -5.22
CA THR A 246 15.18 -1.58 -6.14
C THR A 246 14.40 -2.88 -6.22
N ASP A 247 14.36 -3.50 -7.40
CA ASP A 247 13.73 -4.80 -7.64
C ASP A 247 14.75 -5.94 -7.71
N ASP A 248 16.04 -5.65 -7.60
CA ASP A 248 17.13 -6.65 -7.61
C ASP A 248 17.51 -7.06 -6.19
N ALA A 249 17.59 -8.37 -5.93
CA ALA A 249 17.87 -8.90 -4.59
C ALA A 249 19.27 -8.56 -4.08
N GLN A 250 20.27 -8.52 -4.99
CA GLN A 250 21.64 -8.19 -4.62
C GLN A 250 21.76 -6.72 -4.26
N ASP A 251 21.15 -5.84 -5.06
CA ASP A 251 21.10 -4.41 -4.76
C ASP A 251 20.29 -4.12 -3.50
N PHE A 252 19.16 -4.81 -3.28
CA PHE A 252 18.35 -4.68 -2.08
C PHE A 252 19.15 -4.98 -0.81
N ALA A 253 19.86 -6.09 -0.79
CA ALA A 253 20.77 -6.44 0.31
C ALA A 253 21.92 -5.42 0.45
N GLY A 254 22.48 -4.96 -0.68
CA GLY A 254 23.53 -3.93 -0.73
C GLY A 254 23.07 -2.60 -0.16
N GLN A 255 21.85 -2.17 -0.48
CA GLN A 255 21.24 -0.95 0.05
C GLN A 255 21.04 -1.04 1.58
N ILE A 256 20.55 -2.19 2.09
CA ILE A 256 20.44 -2.41 3.53
C ILE A 256 21.79 -2.27 4.20
N LEU A 257 22.80 -3.01 3.74
CA LEU A 257 24.13 -3.00 4.34
C LEU A 257 24.79 -1.62 4.29
N LYS A 258 24.63 -0.89 3.19
CA LYS A 258 25.19 0.47 3.03
C LYS A 258 24.51 1.47 3.95
N LEU A 259 23.16 1.38 4.06
CA LEU A 259 22.37 2.32 4.86
C LEU A 259 22.48 2.03 6.35
N TYR A 260 22.67 0.77 6.75
CA TYR A 260 22.58 0.31 8.14
C TYR A 260 23.47 1.08 9.11
N ASP A 261 24.69 1.43 8.71
CA ASP A 261 25.64 2.17 9.54
C ASP A 261 25.77 3.65 9.13
N ASN A 262 24.96 4.10 8.16
CA ASN A 262 24.94 5.50 7.73
C ASN A 262 23.82 6.29 8.45
N PHE A 263 24.08 6.66 9.71
CA PHE A 263 23.08 7.32 10.56
C PHE A 263 22.63 8.68 10.02
N GLU A 264 23.49 9.40 9.31
CA GLU A 264 23.15 10.67 8.69
C GLU A 264 22.12 10.49 7.57
N GLU A 265 22.35 9.51 6.69
CA GLU A 265 21.40 9.19 5.61
C GLU A 265 20.08 8.64 6.14
N LEU A 266 20.13 7.76 7.17
CA LEU A 266 18.93 7.27 7.86
C LEU A 266 18.09 8.42 8.41
N LYS A 267 18.72 9.39 9.08
CA LYS A 267 18.07 10.58 9.64
C LYS A 267 17.46 11.44 8.53
N ASN A 268 18.18 11.68 7.44
CA ASN A 268 17.68 12.47 6.32
C ASN A 268 16.45 11.82 5.68
N LEU A 269 16.49 10.52 5.39
CA LEU A 269 15.34 9.77 4.86
C LEU A 269 14.15 9.84 5.83
N SER A 270 14.36 9.65 7.13
CA SER A 270 13.35 9.74 8.17
C SER A 270 12.65 11.11 8.21
N ILE A 271 13.38 12.20 8.10
CA ILE A 271 12.82 13.55 8.08
C ILE A 271 12.02 13.78 6.80
N GLU A 272 12.55 13.39 5.64
CA GLU A 272 11.87 13.62 4.36
C GLU A 272 10.58 12.80 4.23
N THR A 273 10.53 11.56 4.73
CA THR A 273 9.28 10.77 4.75
C THR A 273 8.18 11.48 5.54
N GLN A 274 8.50 12.01 6.73
CA GLN A 274 7.53 12.72 7.57
C GLN A 274 7.05 14.04 6.93
N LYS A 275 7.94 14.79 6.26
CA LYS A 275 7.54 15.99 5.51
C LYS A 275 6.54 15.65 4.40
N VAL A 276 6.72 14.51 3.71
CA VAL A 276 5.79 14.06 2.68
C VAL A 276 4.44 13.69 3.29
N ILE A 277 4.42 13.02 4.44
CA ILE A 277 3.19 12.72 5.18
C ILE A 277 2.44 14.02 5.51
N ASN A 278 3.07 14.98 6.16
CA ASN A 278 2.45 16.26 6.54
C ASN A 278 1.94 17.05 5.32
N ARG A 279 2.60 16.95 4.17
CA ARG A 279 2.21 17.70 2.96
C ARG A 279 1.11 17.01 2.15
N ARG A 280 1.07 15.67 2.10
CA ARG A 280 0.25 14.94 1.11
C ARG A 280 -0.77 13.98 1.72
N PHE A 281 -0.58 13.57 2.98
CA PHE A 281 -1.40 12.55 3.62
C PHE A 281 -2.17 13.10 4.82
N THR A 282 -2.67 14.34 4.69
CA THR A 282 -3.51 15.00 5.69
C THR A 282 -4.96 15.10 5.21
N MET A 283 -5.88 15.31 6.15
CA MET A 283 -7.29 15.55 5.83
C MET A 283 -7.48 16.76 4.91
N GLU A 284 -6.71 17.83 5.13
CA GLU A 284 -6.74 19.01 4.29
C GLU A 284 -6.28 18.73 2.85
N ALA A 285 -5.20 17.96 2.69
CA ALA A 285 -4.73 17.54 1.37
C ALA A 285 -5.79 16.73 0.62
N ALA A 286 -6.47 15.80 1.31
CA ALA A 286 -7.56 15.02 0.74
C ALA A 286 -8.77 15.89 0.37
N TRP A 287 -9.19 16.81 1.27
CA TRP A 287 -10.30 17.71 1.03
C TRP A 287 -10.07 18.60 -0.21
N ASN A 288 -8.88 19.14 -0.37
CA ASN A 288 -8.53 19.96 -1.53
C ASN A 288 -8.64 19.24 -2.88
N ILE A 289 -8.59 17.91 -2.91
CA ILE A 289 -8.79 17.10 -4.13
C ILE A 289 -10.29 16.95 -4.46
N VAL A 290 -11.12 16.80 -3.44
CA VAL A 290 -12.51 16.34 -3.62
C VAL A 290 -13.56 17.43 -3.46
N LYS A 291 -13.28 18.59 -2.84
CA LYS A 291 -14.25 19.62 -2.47
C LYS A 291 -15.20 20.03 -3.61
N ASP A 292 -14.66 20.20 -4.83
CA ASP A 292 -15.44 20.59 -6.00
C ASP A 292 -16.43 19.50 -6.46
N ASP A 293 -16.28 18.26 -6.00
CA ASP A 293 -17.19 17.17 -6.31
C ASP A 293 -18.39 17.13 -5.37
N PHE A 294 -18.36 17.90 -4.28
CA PHE A 294 -19.44 18.01 -3.30
C PHE A 294 -20.19 19.36 -3.37
N GLU A 295 -19.85 20.20 -4.32
CA GLU A 295 -20.58 21.39 -4.74
C GLU A 295 -21.54 21.02 -5.90
#